data_e8c2a68af695aab52ce83ec163cfc32c
#
_entry.id   e8c2a68af695aab52ce83ec163cfc32c
#
_cell.length_a   1.000
_cell.length_b   1.000
_cell.length_c   1.000
_cell.angle_alpha   90.00
_cell.angle_beta   90.00
_cell.angle_gamma   90.00
#
_symmetry.space_group_name_H-M   'P 1'
#
loop_
_entity.id
_entity.type
_entity.pdbx_description
1 polymer ?
#
loop_
_entity_poly.entity_id
_entity_poly.type
_entity_poly.pdbx_seq_one_letter_code
_entity_poly.pdbx_strand_id
1 'polypeptide(L)'
;MKRFFSSNFYVAAFMAAGLMLSSCAKDKNGERLIFSIEDDIALGNQVAAQTDSIYKSQLLEPTDPRPNVQAAYAQINKIVAKILASDQVNYAQEFGYKVKIINDDNTLNAFATPGGHIYVFTGLIKKLDNEDQLAGVLGHEIAHADRRHTSKALERQYGLSVLLSILLGENQNQLVEIGAGLATLKFGRDAETEADFYSVEYLGDTPYTCDGAAAFFEKMQDEQQAGKPPVFLSTHPSDEARITAITDKAKADKCVKPVQQTSISDYQTLKTNLTF
;
A
#
# COMPACT_ATOMS: atom_id res chain seq x y z
N MET A 1 -2.28 -23.95 -71.03
CA MET A 1 -2.79 -24.16 -69.60
C MET A 1 -1.64 -23.98 -68.65
N LYS A 2 -1.52 -22.82 -68.08
CA LYS A 2 -0.48 -22.52 -67.04
C LYS A 2 -1.16 -22.51 -65.66
N ARG A 3 -0.74 -23.41 -64.81
CA ARG A 3 -1.20 -23.46 -63.40
C ARG A 3 -0.39 -22.47 -62.58
N PHE A 4 -1.04 -21.48 -61.98
CA PHE A 4 -0.51 -20.66 -60.92
C PHE A 4 -0.65 -21.42 -59.60
N PHE A 5 0.43 -21.73 -58.95
CA PHE A 5 0.43 -22.13 -57.52
C PHE A 5 0.69 -20.88 -56.69
N SER A 6 -0.24 -20.55 -55.81
CA SER A 6 -0.18 -19.44 -54.86
C SER A 6 0.74 -19.80 -53.68
N SER A 7 1.70 -18.97 -53.48
CA SER A 7 2.60 -18.97 -52.30
C SER A 7 2.04 -18.05 -51.23
N ASN A 8 1.26 -18.58 -50.28
CA ASN A 8 0.82 -17.83 -49.10
C ASN A 8 0.67 -18.76 -47.90
N PHE A 9 1.79 -19.30 -47.39
CA PHE A 9 1.72 -20.14 -46.16
C PHE A 9 2.92 -20.01 -45.23
N TYR A 10 3.67 -18.90 -45.22
CA TYR A 10 4.84 -18.76 -44.35
C TYR A 10 4.91 -17.45 -43.54
N VAL A 11 3.82 -16.75 -43.25
CA VAL A 11 3.85 -15.51 -42.44
C VAL A 11 3.22 -15.68 -41.07
N ALA A 12 2.55 -16.79 -40.77
CA ALA A 12 1.85 -16.96 -39.50
C ALA A 12 2.67 -17.59 -38.34
N ALA A 13 3.93 -17.99 -38.57
CA ALA A 13 4.71 -18.74 -37.58
C ALA A 13 5.76 -17.90 -36.78
N PHE A 14 5.88 -16.60 -37.05
CA PHE A 14 6.94 -15.78 -36.40
C PHE A 14 6.45 -14.80 -35.32
N MET A 15 5.16 -14.71 -35.03
CA MET A 15 4.62 -13.83 -33.95
C MET A 15 4.40 -14.53 -32.60
N ALA A 16 4.56 -15.85 -32.50
CA ALA A 16 4.37 -16.57 -31.24
C ALA A 16 5.65 -16.81 -30.41
N ALA A 17 6.83 -16.45 -30.94
CA ALA A 17 8.10 -16.71 -30.27
C ALA A 17 8.67 -15.51 -29.47
N GLY A 18 7.98 -14.36 -29.49
CA GLY A 18 8.46 -13.13 -28.83
C GLY A 18 8.04 -12.97 -27.36
N LEU A 19 7.12 -13.81 -26.86
CA LEU A 19 6.52 -13.64 -25.53
C LEU A 19 7.13 -14.51 -24.41
N MET A 20 8.16 -15.30 -24.69
CA MET A 20 8.72 -16.27 -23.72
C MET A 20 10.09 -15.90 -23.13
N LEU A 21 10.64 -14.71 -23.38
CA LEU A 21 11.97 -14.35 -22.87
C LEU A 21 12.00 -13.26 -21.79
N SER A 22 10.84 -12.77 -21.34
CA SER A 22 10.78 -11.72 -20.31
C SER A 22 10.76 -12.26 -18.86
N SER A 23 10.66 -13.58 -18.63
CA SER A 23 10.35 -14.14 -17.31
C SER A 23 11.56 -14.45 -16.40
N CYS A 24 12.78 -13.99 -16.74
CA CYS A 24 13.98 -14.26 -15.94
C CYS A 24 14.67 -13.01 -15.37
N ALA A 25 14.18 -11.83 -15.66
CA ALA A 25 14.74 -10.61 -15.07
C ALA A 25 14.25 -10.48 -13.60
N LYS A 26 15.17 -10.07 -12.74
CA LYS A 26 14.82 -9.66 -11.39
C LYS A 26 14.23 -8.26 -11.45
N ASP A 27 13.22 -8.00 -10.62
CA ASP A 27 12.69 -6.65 -10.43
C ASP A 27 13.68 -5.74 -9.66
N LYS A 28 13.33 -4.47 -9.43
CA LYS A 28 14.16 -3.51 -8.67
C LYS A 28 14.41 -3.97 -7.22
N ASN A 29 13.58 -4.86 -6.69
CA ASN A 29 13.72 -5.46 -5.37
C ASN A 29 14.63 -6.70 -5.39
N GLY A 30 15.15 -7.09 -6.55
CA GLY A 30 16.01 -8.26 -6.72
C GLY A 30 15.27 -9.59 -6.79
N GLU A 31 13.93 -9.57 -6.88
CA GLU A 31 13.08 -10.74 -6.89
C GLU A 31 12.63 -11.15 -8.29
N ARG A 32 12.36 -12.43 -8.44
CA ARG A 32 11.76 -13.01 -9.65
C ARG A 32 10.28 -13.22 -9.40
N LEU A 33 9.47 -12.33 -9.94
CA LEU A 33 8.02 -12.47 -9.95
C LEU A 33 7.55 -12.74 -11.38
N ILE A 34 6.52 -13.55 -11.51
CA ILE A 34 5.89 -13.81 -12.81
C ILE A 34 5.04 -12.60 -13.21
N PHE A 35 4.46 -11.91 -12.22
CA PHE A 35 3.77 -10.63 -12.40
C PHE A 35 4.76 -9.51 -12.71
N SER A 36 4.53 -8.77 -13.79
CA SER A 36 5.25 -7.54 -14.11
C SER A 36 4.78 -6.37 -13.22
N ILE A 37 5.45 -5.24 -13.30
CA ILE A 37 5.02 -4.00 -12.64
C ILE A 37 3.70 -3.49 -13.25
N GLU A 38 3.57 -3.62 -14.57
CA GLU A 38 2.35 -3.28 -15.29
C GLU A 38 1.16 -4.15 -14.86
N ASP A 39 1.40 -5.43 -14.59
CA ASP A 39 0.39 -6.34 -14.04
C ASP A 39 -0.04 -5.91 -12.63
N ASP A 40 0.91 -5.51 -11.77
CA ASP A 40 0.60 -4.98 -10.43
C ASP A 40 -0.26 -3.71 -10.52
N ILE A 41 0.08 -2.80 -11.41
CA ILE A 41 -0.70 -1.57 -11.64
C ILE A 41 -2.10 -1.91 -12.15
N ALA A 42 -2.20 -2.81 -13.13
CA ALA A 42 -3.48 -3.19 -13.71
C ALA A 42 -4.38 -3.92 -12.71
N LEU A 43 -3.83 -4.90 -11.98
CA LEU A 43 -4.54 -5.61 -10.90
C LEU A 43 -4.95 -4.65 -9.79
N GLY A 44 -4.03 -3.78 -9.37
CA GLY A 44 -4.27 -2.79 -8.32
C GLY A 44 -5.39 -1.83 -8.67
N ASN A 45 -5.47 -1.35 -9.92
CA ASN A 45 -6.56 -0.50 -10.38
C ASN A 45 -7.92 -1.22 -10.34
N GLN A 46 -7.97 -2.50 -10.74
CA GLN A 46 -9.20 -3.29 -10.70
C GLN A 46 -9.65 -3.56 -9.25
N VAL A 47 -8.70 -3.96 -8.39
CA VAL A 47 -8.96 -4.21 -6.96
C VAL A 47 -9.38 -2.92 -6.26
N ALA A 48 -8.73 -1.79 -6.56
CA ALA A 48 -9.09 -0.49 -5.98
C ALA A 48 -10.50 -0.06 -6.40
N ALA A 49 -10.87 -0.23 -7.67
CA ALA A 49 -12.23 0.08 -8.14
C ALA A 49 -13.30 -0.78 -7.43
N GLN A 50 -12.98 -2.05 -7.17
CA GLN A 50 -13.87 -2.95 -6.42
C GLN A 50 -13.95 -2.55 -4.94
N THR A 51 -12.82 -2.20 -4.33
CA THR A 51 -12.76 -1.70 -2.95
C THR A 51 -13.57 -0.41 -2.80
N ASP A 52 -13.44 0.53 -3.74
CA ASP A 52 -14.24 1.77 -3.78
C ASP A 52 -15.75 1.47 -3.83
N SER A 53 -16.14 0.47 -4.60
CA SER A 53 -17.55 0.04 -4.69
C SER A 53 -18.06 -0.51 -3.36
N ILE A 54 -17.23 -1.29 -2.66
CA ILE A 54 -17.57 -1.89 -1.36
C ILE A 54 -17.73 -0.82 -0.28
N TYR A 55 -16.80 0.12 -0.23
CA TYR A 55 -16.81 1.22 0.76
C TYR A 55 -17.55 2.48 0.29
N LYS A 56 -18.32 2.41 -0.82
CA LYS A 56 -18.94 3.57 -1.49
C LYS A 56 -19.67 4.53 -0.55
N SER A 57 -20.36 4.01 0.45
CA SER A 57 -21.11 4.86 1.42
C SER A 57 -20.23 5.51 2.47
N GLN A 58 -18.99 5.04 2.64
CA GLN A 58 -18.04 5.49 3.67
C GLN A 58 -16.83 6.18 3.03
N LEU A 59 -16.61 6.02 1.71
CA LEU A 59 -15.46 6.59 1.04
C LEU A 59 -15.62 8.11 0.95
N LEU A 60 -14.66 8.84 1.51
CA LEU A 60 -14.52 10.26 1.26
C LEU A 60 -13.77 10.42 -0.05
N GLU A 61 -14.47 10.88 -1.10
CA GLU A 61 -13.82 11.03 -2.41
C GLU A 61 -12.81 12.18 -2.41
N PRO A 62 -11.67 12.06 -3.09
CA PRO A 62 -10.72 13.17 -3.24
C PRO A 62 -11.33 14.41 -3.92
N THR A 63 -12.43 14.21 -4.65
CA THR A 63 -13.21 15.26 -5.32
C THR A 63 -14.40 15.75 -4.51
N ASP A 64 -14.54 15.32 -3.24
CA ASP A 64 -15.59 15.78 -2.35
C ASP A 64 -15.58 17.32 -2.26
N PRO A 65 -16.73 17.99 -2.49
CA PRO A 65 -16.77 19.45 -2.51
C PRO A 65 -16.61 20.09 -1.13
N ARG A 66 -16.66 19.33 -0.05
CA ARG A 66 -16.49 19.85 1.31
C ARG A 66 -15.04 20.33 1.55
N PRO A 67 -14.82 21.61 1.93
CA PRO A 67 -13.48 22.16 2.10
C PRO A 67 -12.63 21.44 3.14
N ASN A 68 -13.25 20.91 4.20
CA ASN A 68 -12.57 20.14 5.24
C ASN A 68 -12.06 18.79 4.71
N VAL A 69 -12.81 18.11 3.85
CA VAL A 69 -12.36 16.86 3.22
C VAL A 69 -11.16 17.14 2.30
N GLN A 70 -11.25 18.20 1.49
CA GLN A 70 -10.14 18.59 0.62
C GLN A 70 -8.89 19.00 1.41
N ALA A 71 -9.06 19.71 2.53
CA ALA A 71 -7.95 20.06 3.40
C ALA A 71 -7.29 18.81 4.03
N ALA A 72 -8.10 17.82 4.44
CA ALA A 72 -7.58 16.55 4.95
C ALA A 72 -6.77 15.80 3.88
N TYR A 73 -7.28 15.70 2.65
CA TYR A 73 -6.53 15.12 1.53
C TYR A 73 -5.25 15.88 1.21
N ALA A 74 -5.28 17.20 1.20
CA ALA A 74 -4.10 18.01 0.95
C ALA A 74 -3.00 17.74 1.98
N GLN A 75 -3.35 17.59 3.26
CA GLN A 75 -2.41 17.29 4.33
C GLN A 75 -1.83 15.88 4.23
N ILE A 76 -2.67 14.86 4.03
CA ILE A 76 -2.21 13.47 3.87
C ILE A 76 -1.35 13.32 2.62
N ASN A 77 -1.75 13.90 1.50
CA ASN A 77 -0.97 13.87 0.28
C ASN A 77 0.39 14.58 0.42
N LYS A 78 0.48 15.64 1.24
CA LYS A 78 1.76 16.29 1.57
C LYS A 78 2.70 15.34 2.34
N ILE A 79 2.18 14.51 3.25
CA ILE A 79 2.97 13.50 3.95
C ILE A 79 3.45 12.45 2.95
N VAL A 80 2.55 11.89 2.15
CA VAL A 80 2.88 10.88 1.13
C VAL A 80 3.91 11.39 0.12
N ALA A 81 3.75 12.62 -0.37
CA ALA A 81 4.72 13.21 -1.31
C ALA A 81 6.13 13.30 -0.73
N LYS A 82 6.27 13.59 0.57
CA LYS A 82 7.58 13.61 1.24
C LYS A 82 8.18 12.20 1.37
N ILE A 83 7.36 11.18 1.63
CA ILE A 83 7.80 9.79 1.69
C ILE A 83 8.27 9.33 0.30
N LEU A 84 7.47 9.59 -0.74
CA LEU A 84 7.77 9.21 -2.12
C LEU A 84 8.97 9.96 -2.73
N ALA A 85 9.42 11.04 -2.12
CA ALA A 85 10.63 11.76 -2.53
C ALA A 85 11.92 11.06 -2.06
N SER A 86 11.83 10.03 -1.21
CA SER A 86 12.98 9.22 -0.82
C SER A 86 13.51 8.41 -1.99
N ASP A 87 14.83 8.40 -2.19
CA ASP A 87 15.51 7.58 -3.19
C ASP A 87 15.40 6.07 -2.91
N GLN A 88 14.93 5.71 -1.72
CA GLN A 88 14.76 4.33 -1.30
C GLN A 88 13.43 3.71 -1.80
N VAL A 89 12.47 4.53 -2.26
CA VAL A 89 11.21 4.05 -2.85
C VAL A 89 11.46 3.65 -4.31
N ASN A 90 11.46 2.35 -4.58
CA ASN A 90 11.85 1.81 -5.88
C ASN A 90 10.87 2.15 -7.00
N TYR A 91 9.59 2.16 -6.71
CA TYR A 91 8.52 2.37 -7.70
C TYR A 91 7.75 3.67 -7.47
N ALA A 92 8.42 4.72 -6.94
CA ALA A 92 7.81 6.01 -6.68
C ALA A 92 7.20 6.66 -7.93
N GLN A 93 7.78 6.41 -9.11
CA GLN A 93 7.33 6.98 -10.37
C GLN A 93 6.39 6.08 -11.15
N GLU A 94 6.56 4.75 -11.04
CA GLU A 94 5.77 3.76 -11.77
C GLU A 94 4.41 3.55 -11.12
N PHE A 95 4.36 3.44 -9.78
CA PHE A 95 3.11 3.26 -9.05
C PHE A 95 2.40 4.61 -8.88
N GLY A 96 1.14 4.63 -9.23
CA GLY A 96 0.32 5.84 -9.06
C GLY A 96 -0.21 5.95 -7.64
N TYR A 97 0.68 6.15 -6.66
CA TYR A 97 0.29 6.22 -5.25
C TYR A 97 -0.86 7.19 -4.99
N LYS A 98 -1.94 6.68 -4.45
CA LYS A 98 -3.16 7.44 -4.14
C LYS A 98 -3.67 7.03 -2.79
N VAL A 99 -3.83 7.98 -1.89
CA VAL A 99 -4.50 7.73 -0.61
C VAL A 99 -5.99 7.95 -0.76
N LYS A 100 -6.78 7.08 -0.13
CA LYS A 100 -8.23 7.17 0.00
C LYS A 100 -8.61 7.06 1.46
N ILE A 101 -9.57 7.86 1.89
CA ILE A 101 -10.01 7.93 3.28
C ILE A 101 -11.36 7.23 3.40
N ILE A 102 -11.43 6.20 4.24
CA ILE A 102 -12.70 5.53 4.59
C ILE A 102 -13.21 6.13 5.90
N ASN A 103 -14.40 6.73 5.85
CA ASN A 103 -15.07 7.34 7.00
C ASN A 103 -15.71 6.28 7.88
N ASP A 104 -14.88 5.66 8.71
CA ASP A 104 -15.30 4.71 9.75
C ASP A 104 -14.41 4.90 10.98
N ASP A 105 -14.95 5.57 11.99
CA ASP A 105 -14.24 5.91 13.22
C ASP A 105 -14.02 4.70 14.15
N ASN A 106 -14.70 3.60 13.91
CA ASN A 106 -14.59 2.40 14.74
C ASN A 106 -13.48 1.45 14.27
N THR A 107 -13.01 1.63 13.03
CA THR A 107 -11.99 0.76 12.45
C THR A 107 -10.61 1.42 12.52
N LEU A 108 -9.71 0.79 13.28
CA LEU A 108 -8.30 1.17 13.35
C LEU A 108 -7.52 0.33 12.33
N ASN A 109 -7.47 0.81 11.07
CA ASN A 109 -6.82 0.09 9.98
C ASN A 109 -6.33 1.01 8.86
N ALA A 110 -5.34 0.51 8.12
CA ALA A 110 -4.90 0.99 6.82
C ALA A 110 -4.47 -0.23 5.98
N PHE A 111 -4.45 -0.12 4.67
CA PHE A 111 -3.97 -1.18 3.79
C PHE A 111 -3.62 -0.63 2.40
N ALA A 112 -2.72 -1.34 1.69
CA ALA A 112 -2.32 -1.01 0.33
C ALA A 112 -2.73 -2.10 -0.68
N THR A 113 -3.18 -1.67 -1.88
CA THR A 113 -3.37 -2.57 -3.02
C THR A 113 -2.04 -2.77 -3.77
N PRO A 114 -1.92 -3.76 -4.65
CA PRO A 114 -0.89 -3.73 -5.69
C PRO A 114 -0.90 -2.37 -6.41
N GLY A 115 0.25 -1.90 -6.88
CA GLY A 115 0.33 -0.66 -7.65
C GLY A 115 0.05 0.65 -6.88
N GLY A 116 -0.07 0.60 -5.52
CA GLY A 116 0.06 1.79 -4.68
C GLY A 116 -1.21 2.55 -4.31
N HIS A 117 -2.43 1.98 -4.43
CA HIS A 117 -3.60 2.60 -3.79
C HIS A 117 -3.59 2.28 -2.29
N ILE A 118 -3.64 3.29 -1.45
CA ILE A 118 -3.58 3.18 0.01
C ILE A 118 -4.91 3.63 0.60
N TYR A 119 -5.50 2.82 1.45
CA TYR A 119 -6.73 3.13 2.16
C TYR A 119 -6.43 3.34 3.64
N VAL A 120 -6.95 4.43 4.20
CA VAL A 120 -6.79 4.75 5.63
C VAL A 120 -8.16 5.04 6.23
N PHE A 121 -8.48 4.40 7.35
CA PHE A 121 -9.72 4.61 8.07
C PHE A 121 -9.63 5.84 8.98
N THR A 122 -10.73 6.61 9.09
CA THR A 122 -10.77 7.78 9.99
C THR A 122 -10.52 7.41 11.44
N GLY A 123 -10.94 6.22 11.87
CA GLY A 123 -10.66 5.71 13.21
C GLY A 123 -9.17 5.66 13.52
N LEU A 124 -8.35 5.13 12.58
CA LEU A 124 -6.90 5.11 12.73
C LEU A 124 -6.34 6.54 12.75
N ILE A 125 -6.74 7.42 11.82
CA ILE A 125 -6.27 8.81 11.80
C ILE A 125 -6.59 9.53 13.11
N LYS A 126 -7.82 9.39 13.62
CA LYS A 126 -8.25 10.02 14.87
C LYS A 126 -7.53 9.48 16.10
N LYS A 127 -7.04 8.26 16.06
CA LYS A 127 -6.33 7.61 17.17
C LYS A 127 -4.90 8.10 17.33
N LEU A 128 -4.21 8.47 16.26
CA LEU A 128 -2.83 8.93 16.28
C LEU A 128 -2.72 10.35 16.87
N ASP A 129 -1.51 10.75 17.30
CA ASP A 129 -1.26 11.98 18.01
C ASP A 129 -0.63 13.09 17.17
N ASN A 130 0.13 12.72 16.13
CA ASN A 130 0.93 13.63 15.32
C ASN A 130 1.17 13.09 13.90
N GLU A 131 1.69 13.95 13.02
CA GLU A 131 2.03 13.57 11.64
C GLU A 131 3.11 12.48 11.56
N ASP A 132 4.02 12.40 12.54
CA ASP A 132 5.11 11.43 12.54
C ASP A 132 4.59 9.99 12.64
N GLN A 133 3.59 9.76 13.50
CA GLN A 133 2.94 8.45 13.60
C GLN A 133 2.19 8.10 12.32
N LEU A 134 1.47 9.05 11.71
CA LEU A 134 0.79 8.81 10.43
C LEU A 134 1.81 8.57 9.31
N ALA A 135 2.92 9.30 9.27
CA ALA A 135 3.99 9.08 8.32
C ALA A 135 4.61 7.70 8.48
N GLY A 136 4.78 7.21 9.72
CA GLY A 136 5.22 5.84 10.00
C GLY A 136 4.28 4.79 9.41
N VAL A 137 2.97 4.92 9.63
CA VAL A 137 1.96 4.01 9.06
C VAL A 137 1.97 4.09 7.53
N LEU A 138 1.94 5.30 6.96
CA LEU A 138 1.95 5.46 5.50
C LEU A 138 3.23 4.95 4.86
N GLY A 139 4.38 5.13 5.52
CA GLY A 139 5.67 4.57 5.09
C GLY A 139 5.64 3.03 5.06
N HIS A 140 5.03 2.41 6.08
CA HIS A 140 4.83 0.97 6.15
C HIS A 140 3.91 0.45 5.03
N GLU A 141 2.78 1.12 4.77
CA GLU A 141 1.87 0.75 3.68
C GLU A 141 2.50 0.97 2.30
N ILE A 142 3.25 2.07 2.11
CA ILE A 142 4.03 2.31 0.90
C ILE A 142 5.06 1.19 0.71
N ALA A 143 5.73 0.73 1.78
CA ALA A 143 6.66 -0.37 1.71
C ALA A 143 5.98 -1.69 1.29
N HIS A 144 4.79 -2.00 1.79
CA HIS A 144 4.05 -3.16 1.32
C HIS A 144 3.75 -3.11 -0.19
N ALA A 145 3.40 -1.95 -0.72
CA ALA A 145 3.20 -1.78 -2.16
C ALA A 145 4.52 -1.84 -2.93
N ASP A 146 5.52 -1.05 -2.54
CA ASP A 146 6.82 -0.90 -3.19
C ASP A 146 7.63 -2.21 -3.21
N ARG A 147 7.56 -2.99 -2.12
CA ARG A 147 8.19 -4.32 -1.99
C ARG A 147 7.29 -5.44 -2.55
N ARG A 148 6.14 -5.07 -3.12
CA ARG A 148 5.18 -5.94 -3.80
C ARG A 148 4.58 -7.02 -2.89
N HIS A 149 4.51 -6.77 -1.57
CA HIS A 149 4.02 -7.73 -0.59
C HIS A 149 2.55 -8.09 -0.82
N THR A 150 1.73 -7.09 -1.21
CA THR A 150 0.31 -7.32 -1.49
C THR A 150 0.13 -8.27 -2.68
N SER A 151 0.87 -8.06 -3.77
CA SER A 151 0.84 -8.94 -4.96
C SER A 151 1.25 -10.37 -4.61
N LYS A 152 2.35 -10.53 -3.85
CA LYS A 152 2.83 -11.83 -3.37
C LYS A 152 1.83 -12.52 -2.44
N ALA A 153 1.16 -11.78 -1.58
CA ALA A 153 0.14 -12.32 -0.68
C ALA A 153 -1.10 -12.79 -1.46
N LEU A 154 -1.55 -12.00 -2.44
CA LEU A 154 -2.66 -12.38 -3.32
C LEU A 154 -2.31 -13.61 -4.19
N GLU A 155 -1.10 -13.65 -4.77
CA GLU A 155 -0.63 -14.81 -5.53
C GLU A 155 -0.62 -16.08 -4.67
N ARG A 156 -0.15 -15.97 -3.44
CA ARG A 156 -0.09 -17.09 -2.50
C ARG A 156 -1.48 -17.57 -2.08
N GLN A 157 -2.44 -16.65 -1.93
CA GLN A 157 -3.79 -16.97 -1.48
C GLN A 157 -4.69 -17.49 -2.59
N TYR A 158 -4.64 -16.91 -3.79
CA TYR A 158 -5.56 -17.17 -4.90
C TYR A 158 -4.92 -17.92 -6.06
N GLY A 159 -3.60 -17.90 -6.14
CA GLY A 159 -2.83 -18.49 -7.24
C GLY A 159 -2.71 -17.58 -8.46
N LEU A 160 -1.58 -17.70 -9.15
CA LEU A 160 -1.24 -16.88 -10.31
C LEU A 160 -2.29 -16.95 -11.42
N SER A 161 -2.83 -18.15 -11.72
CA SER A 161 -3.81 -18.34 -12.80
C SER A 161 -5.08 -17.55 -12.57
N VAL A 162 -5.54 -17.43 -11.32
CA VAL A 162 -6.71 -16.63 -10.97
C VAL A 162 -6.42 -15.14 -11.16
N LEU A 163 -5.28 -14.66 -10.70
CA LEU A 163 -4.90 -13.25 -10.87
C LEU A 163 -4.75 -12.87 -12.34
N LEU A 164 -4.15 -13.73 -13.16
CA LEU A 164 -4.05 -13.52 -14.62
C LEU A 164 -5.43 -13.50 -15.29
N SER A 165 -6.36 -14.39 -14.89
CA SER A 165 -7.71 -14.38 -15.45
C SER A 165 -8.50 -13.13 -15.06
N ILE A 166 -8.27 -12.57 -13.87
CA ILE A 166 -8.84 -11.27 -13.48
C ILE A 166 -8.31 -10.17 -14.40
N LEU A 167 -7.00 -10.13 -14.67
CA LEU A 167 -6.39 -9.16 -15.57
C LEU A 167 -6.96 -9.23 -17.00
N LEU A 168 -7.37 -10.43 -17.45
CA LEU A 168 -8.03 -10.64 -18.74
C LEU A 168 -9.52 -10.27 -18.74
N GLY A 169 -10.06 -9.77 -17.62
CA GLY A 169 -11.47 -9.41 -17.48
C GLY A 169 -12.40 -10.59 -17.16
N GLU A 170 -11.83 -11.74 -16.88
CA GLU A 170 -12.51 -12.96 -16.40
C GLU A 170 -12.60 -12.96 -14.88
N ASN A 171 -13.28 -13.97 -14.27
CA ASN A 171 -13.30 -14.16 -12.81
C ASN A 171 -13.70 -12.93 -11.97
N GLN A 172 -14.72 -12.19 -12.41
CA GLN A 172 -15.21 -11.00 -11.69
C GLN A 172 -15.68 -11.31 -10.26
N ASN A 173 -16.19 -12.51 -10.00
CA ASN A 173 -16.57 -12.92 -8.65
C ASN A 173 -15.35 -12.98 -7.71
N GLN A 174 -14.22 -13.48 -8.21
CA GLN A 174 -12.99 -13.55 -7.46
C GLN A 174 -12.40 -12.15 -7.20
N LEU A 175 -12.54 -11.24 -8.17
CA LEU A 175 -12.16 -9.83 -8.00
C LEU A 175 -12.97 -9.16 -6.89
N VAL A 176 -14.29 -9.43 -6.80
CA VAL A 176 -15.15 -8.95 -5.71
C VAL A 176 -14.67 -9.50 -4.36
N GLU A 177 -14.35 -10.80 -4.31
CA GLU A 177 -13.82 -11.45 -3.09
C GLU A 177 -12.48 -10.84 -2.66
N ILE A 178 -11.56 -10.62 -3.59
CA ILE A 178 -10.27 -9.97 -3.31
C ILE A 178 -10.50 -8.55 -2.79
N GLY A 179 -11.33 -7.75 -3.43
CA GLY A 179 -11.63 -6.38 -2.98
C GLY A 179 -12.23 -6.34 -1.57
N ALA A 180 -13.12 -7.29 -1.24
CA ALA A 180 -13.71 -7.40 0.09
C ALA A 180 -12.72 -7.91 1.15
N GLY A 181 -11.80 -8.80 0.75
CA GLY A 181 -10.82 -9.41 1.65
C GLY A 181 -9.58 -8.55 1.91
N LEU A 182 -9.35 -7.51 1.11
CA LEU A 182 -8.09 -6.78 1.13
C LEU A 182 -7.80 -6.10 2.49
N ALA A 183 -8.81 -5.50 3.11
CA ALA A 183 -8.68 -4.89 4.43
C ALA A 183 -8.36 -5.88 5.56
N THR A 184 -8.40 -7.19 5.28
CA THR A 184 -8.08 -8.27 6.22
C THR A 184 -6.98 -9.20 5.69
N LEU A 185 -6.31 -8.82 4.61
CA LEU A 185 -5.20 -9.57 4.02
C LEU A 185 -4.04 -9.63 5.02
N LYS A 186 -3.51 -10.82 5.25
CA LYS A 186 -2.43 -11.05 6.23
C LYS A 186 -1.09 -11.18 5.54
N PHE A 187 -0.09 -10.59 6.14
CA PHE A 187 1.29 -10.70 5.70
C PHE A 187 2.09 -11.68 6.57
N GLY A 188 3.13 -12.26 6.01
CA GLY A 188 4.09 -13.09 6.75
C GLY A 188 5.10 -12.22 7.49
N ARG A 189 5.76 -12.78 8.51
CA ARG A 189 6.76 -12.05 9.33
C ARG A 189 7.86 -11.39 8.50
N ASP A 190 8.35 -12.06 7.47
CA ASP A 190 9.42 -11.51 6.63
C ASP A 190 8.96 -10.25 5.89
N ALA A 191 7.73 -10.26 5.35
CA ALA A 191 7.14 -9.10 4.70
C ALA A 191 6.91 -7.94 5.68
N GLU A 192 6.47 -8.24 6.91
CA GLU A 192 6.31 -7.25 7.96
C GLU A 192 7.65 -6.64 8.38
N THR A 193 8.67 -7.49 8.59
CA THR A 193 10.03 -7.02 8.93
C THR A 193 10.63 -6.16 7.82
N GLU A 194 10.41 -6.55 6.56
CA GLU A 194 10.86 -5.77 5.42
C GLU A 194 10.11 -4.44 5.31
N ALA A 195 8.79 -4.42 5.53
CA ALA A 195 8.00 -3.20 5.52
C ALA A 195 8.41 -2.24 6.65
N ASP A 196 8.69 -2.76 7.84
CA ASP A 196 9.22 -1.97 8.95
C ASP A 196 10.58 -1.36 8.63
N PHE A 197 11.50 -2.18 8.09
CA PHE A 197 12.82 -1.72 7.68
C PHE A 197 12.72 -0.56 6.68
N TYR A 198 11.91 -0.73 5.62
CA TYR A 198 11.77 0.30 4.60
C TYR A 198 10.95 1.51 5.06
N SER A 199 10.04 1.36 6.00
CA SER A 199 9.36 2.52 6.60
C SER A 199 10.36 3.48 7.25
N VAL A 200 11.40 2.95 7.93
CA VAL A 200 12.49 3.77 8.50
C VAL A 200 13.33 4.43 7.40
N GLU A 201 13.74 3.65 6.37
CA GLU A 201 14.52 4.15 5.24
C GLU A 201 13.79 5.30 4.50
N TYR A 202 12.50 5.13 4.21
CA TYR A 202 11.71 6.13 3.50
C TYR A 202 11.52 7.43 4.28
N LEU A 203 11.56 7.37 5.60
CA LEU A 203 11.41 8.53 6.46
C LEU A 203 12.75 9.24 6.78
N GLY A 204 13.89 8.62 6.49
CA GLY A 204 15.22 9.11 6.85
C GLY A 204 15.47 10.56 6.46
N ASP A 205 15.16 10.92 5.21
CA ASP A 205 15.36 12.25 4.63
C ASP A 205 14.14 13.18 4.75
N THR A 206 13.05 12.70 5.36
CA THR A 206 11.85 13.52 5.58
C THR A 206 11.99 14.36 6.86
N PRO A 207 11.13 15.36 7.09
CA PRO A 207 11.11 16.09 8.37
C PRO A 207 10.55 15.24 9.53
N TYR A 208 9.95 14.09 9.27
CA TYR A 208 9.35 13.21 10.27
C TYR A 208 10.42 12.39 10.99
N THR A 209 10.13 11.96 12.24
CA THR A 209 10.96 10.95 12.89
C THR A 209 10.76 9.60 12.23
N CYS A 210 11.84 8.89 11.96
CA CYS A 210 11.77 7.64 11.21
C CYS A 210 11.32 6.43 12.03
N ASP A 211 11.19 6.57 13.36
CA ASP A 211 10.59 5.57 14.26
C ASP A 211 9.08 5.77 14.49
N GLY A 212 8.44 6.60 13.67
CA GLY A 212 6.99 6.87 13.78
C GLY A 212 6.11 5.62 13.77
N ALA A 213 6.52 4.57 13.03
CA ALA A 213 5.83 3.29 13.02
C ALA A 213 5.93 2.55 14.37
N ALA A 214 7.07 2.64 15.09
CA ALA A 214 7.19 2.05 16.42
C ALA A 214 6.20 2.69 17.40
N ALA A 215 6.14 4.03 17.45
CA ALA A 215 5.19 4.75 18.30
C ALA A 215 3.72 4.45 17.95
N PHE A 216 3.42 4.20 16.68
CA PHE A 216 2.11 3.71 16.26
C PHE A 216 1.82 2.30 16.79
N PHE A 217 2.76 1.35 16.65
CA PHE A 217 2.57 -0.02 17.13
C PHE A 217 2.40 -0.08 18.65
N GLU A 218 3.18 0.69 19.42
CA GLU A 218 3.01 0.83 20.87
C GLU A 218 1.58 1.24 21.21
N LYS A 219 1.06 2.25 20.52
CA LYS A 219 -0.31 2.72 20.71
C LYS A 219 -1.37 1.68 20.37
N MET A 220 -1.14 0.87 19.33
CA MET A 220 -2.06 -0.21 18.96
C MET A 220 -2.03 -1.37 19.96
N GLN A 221 -0.87 -1.66 20.56
CA GLN A 221 -0.76 -2.64 21.65
C GLN A 221 -1.51 -2.18 22.92
N ASP A 222 -1.45 -0.89 23.26
CA ASP A 222 -2.24 -0.33 24.38
C ASP A 222 -3.75 -0.53 24.17
N GLU A 223 -4.25 -0.31 22.95
CA GLU A 223 -5.66 -0.57 22.62
C GLU A 223 -6.03 -2.06 22.73
N GLN A 224 -5.14 -2.94 22.28
CA GLN A 224 -5.32 -4.38 22.44
C GLN A 224 -5.38 -4.80 23.90
N GLN A 225 -4.51 -4.28 24.73
CA GLN A 225 -4.50 -4.54 26.19
C GLN A 225 -5.75 -3.97 26.88
N ALA A 226 -6.29 -2.87 26.37
CA ALA A 226 -7.55 -2.30 26.85
C ALA A 226 -8.81 -3.08 26.39
N GLY A 227 -8.64 -4.24 25.73
CA GLY A 227 -9.72 -5.10 25.27
C GLY A 227 -10.38 -4.63 23.96
N LYS A 228 -9.73 -3.76 23.22
CA LYS A 228 -10.17 -3.24 21.91
C LYS A 228 -9.14 -3.57 20.83
N PRO A 229 -9.00 -4.84 20.42
CA PRO A 229 -7.97 -5.24 19.48
C PRO A 229 -8.17 -4.54 18.12
N PRO A 230 -7.19 -3.73 17.68
CA PRO A 230 -7.25 -3.07 16.37
C PRO A 230 -7.25 -4.10 15.23
N VAL A 231 -8.03 -3.84 14.18
CA VAL A 231 -8.02 -4.68 12.96
C VAL A 231 -6.62 -4.71 12.38
N PHE A 232 -5.90 -3.60 12.41
CA PHE A 232 -4.52 -3.48 11.94
C PHE A 232 -3.60 -4.56 12.52
N LEU A 233 -3.67 -4.83 13.83
CA LEU A 233 -2.85 -5.88 14.45
C LEU A 233 -3.22 -7.30 14.03
N SER A 234 -4.40 -7.51 13.46
CA SER A 234 -4.80 -8.82 12.92
C SER A 234 -4.24 -9.09 11.52
N THR A 235 -3.93 -8.05 10.77
CA THR A 235 -3.34 -8.09 9.43
C THR A 235 -1.82 -7.91 9.46
N HIS A 236 -1.35 -7.05 10.37
CA HIS A 236 0.06 -6.72 10.63
C HIS A 236 0.41 -7.06 12.09
N PRO A 237 0.60 -8.33 12.44
CA PRO A 237 0.89 -8.71 13.81
C PRO A 237 2.13 -7.99 14.33
N SER A 238 1.97 -7.24 15.42
CA SER A 238 3.07 -6.54 16.09
C SER A 238 3.42 -7.24 17.39
N ASP A 239 4.70 -7.35 17.65
CA ASP A 239 5.26 -7.76 18.91
C ASP A 239 6.37 -6.77 19.35
N GLU A 240 6.84 -6.90 20.57
CA GLU A 240 7.90 -6.06 21.13
C GLU A 240 9.19 -6.11 20.28
N ALA A 241 9.44 -7.25 19.61
CA ALA A 241 10.63 -7.41 18.78
C ALA A 241 10.58 -6.50 17.54
N ARG A 242 9.41 -6.31 16.91
CA ARG A 242 9.23 -5.39 15.77
C ARG A 242 9.43 -3.94 16.21
N ILE A 243 8.82 -3.52 17.31
CA ILE A 243 8.96 -2.17 17.86
C ILE A 243 10.43 -1.87 18.18
N THR A 244 11.11 -2.82 18.83
CA THR A 244 12.55 -2.71 19.13
C THR A 244 13.38 -2.60 17.86
N ALA A 245 13.11 -3.45 16.84
CA ALA A 245 13.86 -3.46 15.58
C ALA A 245 13.73 -2.12 14.82
N ILE A 246 12.52 -1.55 14.73
CA ILE A 246 12.28 -0.22 14.14
C ILE A 246 13.07 0.85 14.90
N THR A 247 12.95 0.85 16.22
CA THR A 247 13.62 1.85 17.08
C THR A 247 15.13 1.76 16.98
N ASP A 248 15.69 0.56 17.01
CA ASP A 248 17.14 0.34 16.94
C ASP A 248 17.70 0.72 15.57
N LYS A 249 16.99 0.38 14.49
CA LYS A 249 17.34 0.82 13.14
C LYS A 249 17.31 2.35 13.05
N ALA A 250 16.26 3.00 13.51
CA ALA A 250 16.12 4.44 13.46
C ALA A 250 17.25 5.15 14.22
N LYS A 251 17.68 4.61 15.37
CA LYS A 251 18.84 5.09 16.13
C LYS A 251 20.15 4.87 15.37
N ALA A 252 20.34 3.69 14.77
CA ALA A 252 21.53 3.36 13.99
C ALA A 252 21.69 4.30 12.80
N ASP A 253 20.60 4.60 12.11
CA ASP A 253 20.55 5.51 10.95
C ASP A 253 20.59 7.01 11.39
N LYS A 254 20.54 7.28 12.68
CA LYS A 254 20.54 8.64 13.25
C LYS A 254 19.41 9.54 12.72
N CYS A 255 18.27 8.95 12.41
CA CYS A 255 17.11 9.65 11.84
C CYS A 255 15.98 9.86 12.85
N VAL A 256 16.18 9.49 14.13
CA VAL A 256 15.24 9.85 15.18
C VAL A 256 15.27 11.36 15.41
N LYS A 257 14.13 11.99 15.32
CA LYS A 257 13.94 13.45 15.45
C LYS A 257 12.94 13.75 16.55
N PRO A 258 13.10 14.84 17.29
CA PRO A 258 12.06 15.30 18.19
C PRO A 258 10.78 15.62 17.44
N VAL A 259 9.64 15.14 17.94
CA VAL A 259 8.33 15.48 17.37
C VAL A 259 8.14 17.00 17.41
N GLN A 260 7.93 17.61 16.26
CA GLN A 260 7.77 19.06 16.16
C GLN A 260 6.38 19.49 16.65
N GLN A 261 6.30 20.64 17.31
CA GLN A 261 4.99 21.18 17.75
C GLN A 261 4.04 21.42 16.56
N THR A 262 4.59 21.74 15.38
CA THR A 262 3.81 21.86 14.13
C THR A 262 3.23 20.53 13.68
N SER A 263 3.96 19.43 13.83
CA SER A 263 3.46 18.07 13.55
C SER A 263 2.22 17.75 14.39
N ILE A 264 2.21 18.17 15.67
CA ILE A 264 1.07 17.99 16.56
C ILE A 264 -0.10 18.90 16.16
N SER A 265 0.14 20.19 15.95
CA SER A 265 -0.93 21.16 15.64
C SER A 265 -1.59 20.91 14.29
N ASP A 266 -0.78 20.60 13.26
CA ASP A 266 -1.27 20.28 11.94
C ASP A 266 -2.10 18.98 12.00
N TYR A 267 -1.66 18.01 12.80
CA TYR A 267 -2.41 16.77 12.99
C TYR A 267 -3.75 16.96 13.69
N GLN A 268 -3.84 17.85 14.68
CA GLN A 268 -5.12 18.21 15.29
C GLN A 268 -6.07 18.87 14.29
N THR A 269 -5.52 19.67 13.37
CA THR A 269 -6.28 20.23 12.25
C THR A 269 -6.81 19.14 11.33
N LEU A 270 -6.00 18.14 10.99
CA LEU A 270 -6.43 16.97 10.20
C LEU A 270 -7.58 16.23 10.86
N LYS A 271 -7.48 15.94 12.17
CA LYS A 271 -8.56 15.28 12.92
C LYS A 271 -9.86 16.11 12.89
N THR A 272 -9.76 17.41 13.08
CA THR A 272 -10.91 18.34 13.04
C THR A 272 -11.57 18.32 11.67
N ASN A 273 -10.78 18.32 10.59
CA ASN A 273 -11.27 18.25 9.23
C ASN A 273 -12.03 16.95 8.90
N LEU A 274 -11.79 15.88 9.63
CA LEU A 274 -12.45 14.58 9.48
C LEU A 274 -13.56 14.33 10.50
N THR A 275 -14.00 15.35 11.23
CA THR A 275 -15.14 15.27 12.16
C THR A 275 -16.40 15.75 11.43
N PHE A 276 -17.41 14.86 11.30
CA PHE A 276 -18.67 15.09 10.57
C PHE A 276 -19.86 14.99 11.51
#